data_84275b52e2ac8a044f67b6e56b8645b1
#
_entry.id   84275b52e2ac8a044f67b6e56b8645b1
#
_cell.length_a   1.000
_cell.length_b   1.000
_cell.length_c   1.000
_cell.angle_alpha   90.00
_cell.angle_beta   90.00
_cell.angle_gamma   90.00
#
_symmetry.space_group_name_H-M   'P 1'
#
loop_
_entity.id
_entity.type
_entity.pdbx_description
1 polymer ?
#
loop_
_entity_poly.entity_id
_entity_poly.type
_entity_poly.pdbx_seq_one_letter_code
_entity_poly.pdbx_strand_id
1 'polypeptide(L)'
;MTSNQLQNPAYGYNESSIGHQVHSEHERLRRLEDALDPETIGLLSDCTVQPDWRCLELGAGAGSIAYWLAKMCPEGRTTAVDLDTRFLDQGAFRNLTISEQDVFECDFAPQSFDLIHTRMLLFHLPQREEIYRRAAQWLAPGGWLVTEEPVIIDDRESPYPEFSKMTRAVRTLLGRHGADLRWSRSLPGLALRNGLADLSASARIMQCGQGGAGDRHWTFMINQMRTPLISAGLLSQEEWQAGIDSFNDPAFMDISLVLISVRARRPV
;
A
#
# COMPACT_ATOMS: atom_id res chain seq x y z
N MET A 1 -9.35 26.25 -12.39
CA MET A 1 -8.36 25.45 -11.65
C MET A 1 -7.10 26.27 -11.54
N THR A 2 -6.66 26.55 -10.34
CA THR A 2 -5.47 27.37 -10.10
C THR A 2 -4.21 26.54 -10.36
N SER A 3 -3.14 27.15 -10.89
CA SER A 3 -1.87 26.51 -11.24
C SER A 3 -1.19 25.72 -10.09
N ASN A 4 -1.62 25.94 -8.85
CA ASN A 4 -1.13 25.21 -7.68
C ASN A 4 -1.75 23.80 -7.50
N GLN A 5 -2.91 23.55 -8.09
CA GLN A 5 -3.58 22.24 -7.97
C GLN A 5 -2.92 21.15 -8.84
N LEU A 6 -2.24 21.54 -9.92
CA LEU A 6 -1.53 20.60 -10.81
C LEU A 6 -0.16 20.13 -10.27
N GLN A 7 0.31 20.70 -9.14
CA GLN A 7 1.62 20.36 -8.53
C GLN A 7 1.50 19.53 -7.24
N ASN A 8 0.28 19.24 -6.75
CA ASN A 8 0.12 18.38 -5.57
C ASN A 8 0.12 16.90 -5.99
N PRO A 9 1.12 16.09 -5.56
CA PRO A 9 1.24 14.67 -5.91
C PRO A 9 0.04 13.82 -5.48
N ALA A 10 -0.67 14.22 -4.41
CA ALA A 10 -1.90 13.57 -3.94
C ALA A 10 -3.06 13.66 -4.95
N TYR A 11 -3.04 14.66 -5.83
CA TYR A 11 -4.08 14.85 -6.84
C TYR A 11 -4.14 13.68 -7.83
N GLY A 12 -2.99 13.12 -8.22
CA GLY A 12 -2.93 11.99 -9.14
C GLY A 12 -3.58 10.71 -8.59
N TYR A 13 -3.48 10.47 -7.28
CA TYR A 13 -4.11 9.31 -6.63
C TYR A 13 -5.63 9.47 -6.53
N ASN A 14 -6.13 10.62 -6.06
CA ASN A 14 -7.57 10.86 -5.92
C ASN A 14 -8.33 10.83 -7.25
N GLU A 15 -7.67 11.20 -8.35
CA GLU A 15 -8.23 11.11 -9.71
C GLU A 15 -8.04 9.72 -10.33
N SER A 16 -7.31 8.82 -9.67
CA SER A 16 -7.09 7.47 -10.16
C SER A 16 -8.33 6.60 -10.01
N SER A 17 -8.37 5.51 -10.76
CA SER A 17 -9.45 4.51 -10.69
C SER A 17 -9.48 3.70 -9.38
N ILE A 18 -8.52 3.92 -8.50
CA ILE A 18 -8.42 3.34 -7.14
C ILE A 18 -8.34 4.44 -6.07
N GLY A 19 -8.79 5.67 -6.37
CA GLY A 19 -8.91 6.75 -5.40
C GLY A 19 -10.18 6.62 -4.55
N HIS A 20 -10.19 7.22 -3.36
CA HIS A 20 -11.29 7.13 -2.39
C HIS A 20 -12.63 7.70 -2.91
N GLN A 21 -12.63 8.46 -3.99
CA GLN A 21 -13.86 8.95 -4.63
C GLN A 21 -14.63 7.87 -5.40
N VAL A 22 -14.00 6.72 -5.67
CA VAL A 22 -14.65 5.60 -6.35
C VAL A 22 -15.60 4.90 -5.38
N HIS A 23 -16.87 4.74 -5.77
CA HIS A 23 -17.92 4.17 -4.89
C HIS A 23 -17.58 2.79 -4.32
N SER A 24 -16.88 1.96 -5.09
CA SER A 24 -16.49 0.60 -4.69
C SER A 24 -15.15 0.53 -3.93
N GLU A 25 -14.50 1.66 -3.68
CA GLU A 25 -13.14 1.70 -3.11
C GLU A 25 -13.07 1.09 -1.71
N HIS A 26 -14.07 1.34 -0.86
CA HIS A 26 -14.11 0.73 0.48
C HIS A 26 -14.07 -0.81 0.41
N GLU A 27 -14.86 -1.40 -0.49
CA GLU A 27 -14.87 -2.85 -0.68
C GLU A 27 -13.52 -3.35 -1.24
N ARG A 28 -12.89 -2.60 -2.15
CA ARG A 28 -11.56 -2.93 -2.66
C ARG A 28 -10.51 -2.94 -1.55
N LEU A 29 -10.53 -1.92 -0.69
CA LEU A 29 -9.63 -1.83 0.47
C LEU A 29 -9.84 -2.99 1.44
N ARG A 30 -11.10 -3.34 1.76
CA ARG A 30 -11.41 -4.49 2.63
C ARG A 30 -10.86 -5.80 2.07
N ARG A 31 -10.98 -6.02 0.77
CA ARG A 31 -10.42 -7.21 0.10
C ARG A 31 -8.89 -7.20 0.10
N LEU A 32 -8.27 -6.02 0.02
CA LEU A 32 -6.82 -5.88 0.15
C LEU A 32 -6.36 -6.22 1.58
N GLU A 33 -7.08 -5.72 2.58
CA GLU A 33 -6.87 -6.06 3.99
C GLU A 33 -6.96 -7.58 4.21
N ASP A 34 -8.04 -8.22 3.76
CA ASP A 34 -8.21 -9.69 3.86
C ASP A 34 -7.04 -10.46 3.24
N ALA A 35 -6.45 -9.93 2.18
CA ALA A 35 -5.36 -10.56 1.48
C ALA A 35 -4.00 -10.34 2.15
N LEU A 36 -3.79 -9.21 2.84
CA LEU A 36 -2.46 -8.80 3.31
C LEU A 36 -2.31 -8.80 4.84
N ASP A 37 -3.37 -8.55 5.59
CA ASP A 37 -3.29 -8.36 7.06
C ASP A 37 -2.63 -9.52 7.82
N PRO A 38 -2.89 -10.79 7.51
CA PRO A 38 -2.28 -11.88 8.27
C PRO A 38 -0.75 -11.80 8.32
N GLU A 39 -0.12 -11.51 7.18
CA GLU A 39 1.33 -11.41 7.10
C GLU A 39 1.87 -10.08 7.64
N THR A 40 1.19 -8.97 7.37
CA THR A 40 1.52 -7.67 7.94
C THR A 40 1.52 -7.74 9.47
N ILE A 41 0.48 -8.34 10.06
CA ILE A 41 0.38 -8.55 11.51
C ILE A 41 1.52 -9.43 12.03
N GLY A 42 1.87 -10.49 11.31
CA GLY A 42 3.03 -11.32 11.63
C GLY A 42 4.32 -10.53 11.67
N LEU A 43 4.57 -9.73 10.62
CA LEU A 43 5.74 -8.89 10.49
C LEU A 43 5.84 -7.82 11.60
N LEU A 44 4.71 -7.19 11.94
CA LEU A 44 4.63 -6.21 13.03
C LEU A 44 4.83 -6.87 14.39
N SER A 45 4.28 -8.07 14.60
CA SER A 45 4.46 -8.85 15.84
C SER A 45 5.92 -9.20 16.08
N ASP A 46 6.68 -9.46 15.04
CA ASP A 46 8.13 -9.71 15.11
C ASP A 46 8.92 -8.48 15.61
N CYS A 47 8.36 -7.27 15.52
CA CYS A 47 8.95 -6.06 16.13
C CYS A 47 8.81 -6.03 17.66
N THR A 48 8.11 -7.00 18.25
CA THR A 48 7.86 -7.08 19.69
C THR A 48 7.17 -5.82 20.25
N VAL A 49 6.05 -5.45 19.59
CA VAL A 49 5.26 -4.26 19.92
C VAL A 49 4.94 -4.20 21.41
N GLN A 50 5.24 -3.07 22.06
CA GLN A 50 4.98 -2.86 23.49
C GLN A 50 3.66 -2.11 23.73
N PRO A 51 2.96 -2.34 24.85
CA PRO A 51 1.67 -1.72 25.15
C PRO A 51 1.67 -0.19 25.22
N ASP A 52 2.82 0.43 25.50
CA ASP A 52 3.01 1.87 25.67
C ASP A 52 3.56 2.59 24.42
N TRP A 53 3.72 1.86 23.30
CA TRP A 53 4.32 2.44 22.10
C TRP A 53 3.44 3.50 21.45
N ARG A 54 4.11 4.48 20.87
CA ARG A 54 3.53 5.50 19.99
C ARG A 54 3.70 5.03 18.56
N CYS A 55 2.59 4.69 17.93
CA CYS A 55 2.58 4.14 16.58
C CYS A 55 2.04 5.14 15.57
N LEU A 56 2.58 5.12 14.36
CA LEU A 56 2.11 5.89 13.21
C LEU A 56 1.80 4.95 12.05
N GLU A 57 0.59 5.06 11.54
CA GLU A 57 0.15 4.41 10.29
C GLU A 57 0.02 5.48 9.21
N LEU A 58 0.82 5.37 8.15
CA LEU A 58 0.77 6.25 6.98
C LEU A 58 0.02 5.57 5.84
N GLY A 59 -1.04 6.20 5.34
CA GLY A 59 -1.94 5.64 4.35
C GLY A 59 -2.85 4.57 4.96
N ALA A 60 -3.64 4.96 5.96
CA ALA A 60 -4.41 4.03 6.79
C ALA A 60 -5.54 3.30 6.04
N GLY A 61 -6.01 3.81 4.89
CA GLY A 61 -7.03 3.19 4.06
C GLY A 61 -8.34 2.93 4.80
N ALA A 62 -8.76 1.65 4.94
CA ALA A 62 -9.94 1.29 5.72
C ALA A 62 -9.63 0.98 7.20
N GLY A 63 -8.37 1.07 7.63
CA GLY A 63 -7.97 1.17 9.04
C GLY A 63 -7.54 -0.11 9.72
N SER A 64 -7.51 -1.25 9.06
CA SER A 64 -7.25 -2.54 9.71
C SER A 64 -5.97 -2.55 10.54
N ILE A 65 -4.87 -2.04 10.02
CA ILE A 65 -3.58 -2.02 10.72
C ILE A 65 -3.57 -0.93 11.81
N ALA A 66 -4.13 0.25 11.55
CA ALA A 66 -4.26 1.28 12.58
C ALA A 66 -5.05 0.80 13.79
N TYR A 67 -6.15 0.06 13.57
CA TYR A 67 -6.95 -0.53 14.64
C TYR A 67 -6.20 -1.66 15.37
N TRP A 68 -5.46 -2.48 14.64
CA TRP A 68 -4.62 -3.50 15.24
C TRP A 68 -3.54 -2.88 16.13
N LEU A 69 -2.84 -1.85 15.67
CA LEU A 69 -1.84 -1.11 16.45
C LEU A 69 -2.46 -0.47 17.71
N ALA A 70 -3.62 0.18 17.57
CA ALA A 70 -4.32 0.77 18.71
C ALA A 70 -4.72 -0.29 19.76
N LYS A 71 -5.11 -1.47 19.31
CA LYS A 71 -5.41 -2.61 20.21
C LYS A 71 -4.16 -3.15 20.90
N MET A 72 -3.03 -3.21 20.20
CA MET A 72 -1.77 -3.73 20.74
C MET A 72 -1.08 -2.74 21.69
N CYS A 73 -1.34 -1.44 21.55
CA CYS A 73 -0.71 -0.37 22.33
C CYS A 73 -1.73 0.36 23.22
N PRO A 74 -2.46 -0.32 24.14
CA PRO A 74 -3.56 0.28 24.91
C PRO A 74 -3.10 1.38 25.89
N GLU A 75 -1.82 1.40 26.28
CA GLU A 75 -1.20 2.39 27.18
C GLU A 75 -0.46 3.48 26.36
N GLY A 76 -0.27 3.25 25.07
CA GLY A 76 0.38 4.14 24.13
C GLY A 76 -0.61 4.97 23.33
N ARG A 77 -0.22 5.27 22.10
CA ARG A 77 -1.05 6.03 21.14
C ARG A 77 -0.81 5.56 19.72
N THR A 78 -1.86 5.43 18.94
CA THR A 78 -1.78 5.23 17.49
C THR A 78 -2.28 6.46 16.76
N THR A 79 -1.50 6.96 15.80
CA THR A 79 -1.90 8.00 14.86
C THR A 79 -2.07 7.36 13.49
N ALA A 80 -3.24 7.51 12.88
CA ALA A 80 -3.54 7.06 11.54
C ALA A 80 -3.68 8.28 10.64
N VAL A 81 -2.90 8.32 9.57
CA VAL A 81 -2.93 9.41 8.57
C VAL A 81 -3.41 8.84 7.25
N ASP A 82 -4.37 9.51 6.66
CA ASP A 82 -4.81 9.27 5.29
C ASP A 82 -5.25 10.59 4.64
N LEU A 83 -5.20 10.63 3.32
CA LEU A 83 -5.68 11.78 2.55
C LEU A 83 -7.20 11.92 2.61
N ASP A 84 -7.91 10.82 2.86
CA ASP A 84 -9.37 10.75 2.96
C ASP A 84 -9.76 9.69 4.00
N THR A 85 -10.26 10.14 5.12
CA THR A 85 -10.54 9.32 6.31
C THR A 85 -11.98 8.82 6.40
N ARG A 86 -12.76 8.92 5.32
CA ARG A 86 -14.20 8.56 5.29
C ARG A 86 -14.49 7.10 5.68
N PHE A 87 -13.50 6.21 5.56
CA PHE A 87 -13.63 4.79 5.91
C PHE A 87 -13.12 4.45 7.31
N LEU A 88 -12.62 5.44 8.04
CA LEU A 88 -12.07 5.28 9.38
C LEU A 88 -13.09 5.68 10.45
N ASP A 89 -13.17 4.91 11.54
CA ASP A 89 -14.01 5.20 12.70
C ASP A 89 -13.19 5.86 13.81
N GLN A 90 -13.44 7.15 14.04
CA GLN A 90 -12.81 7.94 15.10
C GLN A 90 -13.11 7.40 16.51
N GLY A 91 -14.19 6.67 16.68
CA GLY A 91 -14.63 6.12 17.96
C GLY A 91 -14.12 4.70 18.24
N ALA A 92 -13.42 4.06 17.30
CA ALA A 92 -13.03 2.66 17.41
C ALA A 92 -12.15 2.37 18.63
N PHE A 93 -11.20 3.28 18.94
CA PHE A 93 -10.29 3.15 20.10
C PHE A 93 -10.00 4.52 20.73
N ARG A 94 -9.91 4.57 22.07
CA ARG A 94 -9.62 5.82 22.81
C ARG A 94 -8.21 6.36 22.57
N ASN A 95 -7.27 5.49 22.27
CA ASN A 95 -5.86 5.79 22.01
C ASN A 95 -5.54 5.93 20.51
N LEU A 96 -6.56 5.94 19.65
CA LEU A 96 -6.44 6.19 18.21
C LEU A 96 -6.76 7.65 17.90
N THR A 97 -5.88 8.29 17.15
CA THR A 97 -6.08 9.61 16.54
C THR A 97 -6.07 9.44 15.03
N ILE A 98 -7.13 9.85 14.36
CA ILE A 98 -7.23 9.85 12.89
C ILE A 98 -6.99 11.28 12.40
N SER A 99 -6.10 11.43 11.43
CA SER A 99 -5.73 12.70 10.83
C SER A 99 -5.95 12.66 9.32
N GLU A 100 -6.90 13.46 8.84
CA GLU A 100 -7.13 13.65 7.40
C GLU A 100 -6.17 14.70 6.88
N GLN A 101 -5.10 14.25 6.25
CA GLN A 101 -4.10 15.13 5.64
C GLN A 101 -3.23 14.40 4.63
N ASP A 102 -2.63 15.18 3.74
CA ASP A 102 -1.58 14.68 2.85
C ASP A 102 -0.33 14.29 3.66
N VAL A 103 0.22 13.10 3.39
CA VAL A 103 1.46 12.63 4.05
C VAL A 103 2.64 13.57 3.81
N PHE A 104 2.62 14.37 2.74
CA PHE A 104 3.63 15.42 2.49
C PHE A 104 3.50 16.60 3.44
N GLU A 105 2.32 16.84 3.99
CA GLU A 105 2.05 17.93 4.93
C GLU A 105 2.28 17.52 6.39
N CYS A 106 2.49 16.22 6.65
CA CYS A 106 2.79 15.74 7.98
C CYS A 106 4.06 16.38 8.51
N ASP A 107 4.00 16.99 9.68
CA ASP A 107 5.14 17.59 10.36
C ASP A 107 5.20 17.11 11.81
N PHE A 108 5.67 15.86 12.00
CA PHE A 108 5.87 15.30 13.31
C PHE A 108 7.26 15.67 13.86
N ALA A 109 7.33 15.90 15.16
CA ALA A 109 8.62 16.13 15.80
C ALA A 109 9.55 14.91 15.64
N PRO A 110 10.87 15.11 15.50
CA PRO A 110 11.80 13.99 15.51
C PRO A 110 11.63 13.11 16.75
N GLN A 111 11.79 11.80 16.57
CA GLN A 111 11.74 10.82 17.66
C GLN A 111 10.36 10.69 18.35
N SER A 112 9.29 10.97 17.62
CA SER A 112 7.92 10.92 18.14
C SER A 112 7.31 9.54 18.18
N PHE A 113 7.83 8.57 17.41
CA PHE A 113 7.20 7.26 17.24
C PHE A 113 8.15 6.11 17.51
N ASP A 114 7.64 5.09 18.16
CA ASP A 114 8.36 3.86 18.46
C ASP A 114 8.15 2.81 17.34
N LEU A 115 7.05 2.94 16.58
CA LEU A 115 6.79 2.18 15.36
C LEU A 115 6.09 3.05 14.32
N ILE A 116 6.59 3.02 13.09
CA ILE A 116 5.94 3.61 11.92
C ILE A 116 5.70 2.50 10.91
N HIS A 117 4.47 2.40 10.43
CA HIS A 117 4.09 1.46 9.38
C HIS A 117 3.52 2.20 8.16
N THR A 118 3.76 1.65 6.99
CA THR A 118 3.13 2.07 5.73
C THR A 118 3.05 0.88 4.78
N ARG A 119 1.90 0.72 4.14
CA ARG A 119 1.64 -0.36 3.19
C ARG A 119 0.91 0.15 1.96
N MET A 120 1.41 -0.20 0.77
CA MET A 120 0.79 0.12 -0.51
C MET A 120 0.52 1.63 -0.72
N LEU A 121 1.38 2.49 -0.15
CA LEU A 121 1.28 3.94 -0.21
C LEU A 121 2.38 4.58 -1.04
N LEU A 122 3.65 4.31 -0.67
CA LEU A 122 4.78 5.08 -1.18
C LEU A 122 4.97 4.93 -2.69
N PHE A 123 4.67 3.76 -3.25
CA PHE A 123 4.80 3.55 -4.69
C PHE A 123 3.89 4.47 -5.52
N HIS A 124 2.80 4.99 -4.94
CA HIS A 124 1.93 5.97 -5.57
C HIS A 124 2.51 7.38 -5.60
N LEU A 125 3.43 7.69 -4.71
CA LEU A 125 3.88 9.06 -4.45
C LEU A 125 5.12 9.40 -5.25
N PRO A 126 5.16 10.51 -6.01
CA PRO A 126 6.37 10.93 -6.74
C PRO A 126 7.57 11.20 -5.82
N GLN A 127 7.34 11.81 -4.65
CA GLN A 127 8.39 12.20 -3.68
C GLN A 127 8.53 11.18 -2.54
N ARG A 128 8.32 9.91 -2.82
CA ARG A 128 8.28 8.79 -1.86
C ARG A 128 9.54 8.65 -1.00
N GLU A 129 10.71 8.94 -1.55
CA GLU A 129 11.98 8.86 -0.79
C GLU A 129 12.08 9.97 0.27
N GLU A 130 11.50 11.13 0.02
CA GLU A 130 11.44 12.21 1.01
C GLU A 130 10.52 11.83 2.18
N ILE A 131 9.35 11.24 1.91
CA ILE A 131 8.48 10.74 2.98
C ILE A 131 9.17 9.65 3.78
N TYR A 132 9.85 8.72 3.11
CA TYR A 132 10.62 7.67 3.79
C TYR A 132 11.70 8.26 4.70
N ARG A 133 12.45 9.26 4.22
CA ARG A 133 13.48 9.96 4.97
C ARG A 133 12.90 10.64 6.22
N ARG A 134 11.76 11.32 6.08
CA ARG A 134 11.05 11.96 7.21
C ARG A 134 10.56 10.92 8.21
N ALA A 135 9.98 9.82 7.75
CA ALA A 135 9.55 8.72 8.60
C ALA A 135 10.72 8.18 9.44
N ALA A 136 11.90 7.97 8.83
CA ALA A 136 13.11 7.56 9.57
C ALA A 136 13.53 8.59 10.63
N GLN A 137 13.32 9.89 10.41
CA GLN A 137 13.60 10.93 11.39
C GLN A 137 12.59 11.00 12.54
N TRP A 138 11.33 10.66 12.28
CA TRP A 138 10.26 10.63 13.27
C TRP A 138 10.38 9.45 14.24
N LEU A 139 11.15 8.40 13.88
CA LEU A 139 11.37 7.27 14.77
C LEU A 139 12.17 7.67 16.00
N ALA A 140 11.79 7.18 17.16
CA ALA A 140 12.59 7.21 18.37
C ALA A 140 13.83 6.30 18.24
N PRO A 141 14.91 6.53 19.02
CA PRO A 141 16.01 5.57 19.13
C PRO A 141 15.48 4.18 19.48
N GLY A 142 15.90 3.16 18.74
CA GLY A 142 15.38 1.79 18.88
C GLY A 142 14.02 1.52 18.25
N GLY A 143 13.37 2.53 17.65
CA GLY A 143 12.06 2.38 16.98
C GLY A 143 12.17 1.69 15.63
N TRP A 144 11.04 1.14 15.13
CA TRP A 144 10.92 0.38 13.90
C TRP A 144 10.21 1.16 12.80
N LEU A 145 10.77 1.13 11.59
CA LEU A 145 10.06 1.48 10.35
C LEU A 145 9.76 0.19 9.58
N VAL A 146 8.49 -0.06 9.34
CA VAL A 146 7.99 -1.20 8.57
C VAL A 146 7.32 -0.68 7.31
N THR A 147 7.83 -1.09 6.17
CA THR A 147 7.36 -0.60 4.86
C THR A 147 7.04 -1.78 3.97
N GLU A 148 5.84 -1.83 3.42
CA GLU A 148 5.36 -2.91 2.57
C GLU A 148 4.86 -2.36 1.24
N GLU A 149 5.60 -2.61 0.16
CA GLU A 149 5.33 -2.01 -1.14
C GLU A 149 5.34 -3.03 -2.28
N PRO A 150 4.51 -2.84 -3.30
CA PRO A 150 4.44 -3.77 -4.42
C PRO A 150 5.65 -3.64 -5.34
N VAL A 151 6.12 -4.77 -5.84
CA VAL A 151 7.08 -4.82 -6.94
C VAL A 151 6.56 -5.72 -8.05
N ILE A 152 6.78 -5.32 -9.27
CA ILE A 152 6.42 -6.10 -10.44
C ILE A 152 7.48 -7.15 -10.74
N ILE A 153 7.02 -8.38 -10.99
CA ILE A 153 7.71 -9.37 -11.80
C ILE A 153 7.43 -9.05 -13.27
N ASP A 154 8.35 -9.36 -14.15
CA ASP A 154 8.16 -9.10 -15.57
C ASP A 154 6.99 -9.93 -16.12
N ASP A 155 5.90 -9.25 -16.42
CA ASP A 155 4.66 -9.84 -16.92
C ASP A 155 4.79 -10.49 -18.32
N ARG A 156 5.87 -10.19 -19.05
CA ARG A 156 6.16 -10.82 -20.35
C ARG A 156 6.56 -12.29 -20.22
N GLU A 157 6.92 -12.72 -19.00
CA GLU A 157 7.27 -14.12 -18.69
C GLU A 157 6.04 -14.94 -18.26
N SER A 158 4.86 -14.34 -18.13
CA SER A 158 3.62 -15.06 -17.82
C SER A 158 3.28 -16.08 -18.92
N PRO A 159 2.94 -17.33 -18.56
CA PRO A 159 2.44 -18.32 -19.51
C PRO A 159 1.02 -18.04 -20.01
N TYR A 160 0.36 -16.98 -19.49
CA TYR A 160 -1.02 -16.59 -19.81
C TYR A 160 -1.06 -15.21 -20.50
N PRO A 161 -1.03 -15.17 -21.86
CA PRO A 161 -0.90 -13.92 -22.62
C PRO A 161 -1.97 -12.89 -22.32
N GLU A 162 -3.23 -13.31 -22.12
CA GLU A 162 -4.37 -12.44 -21.84
C GLU A 162 -4.24 -11.79 -20.46
N PHE A 163 -3.85 -12.56 -19.46
CA PHE A 163 -3.55 -12.05 -18.10
C PHE A 163 -2.34 -11.13 -18.11
N SER A 164 -1.28 -11.50 -18.81
CA SER A 164 -0.08 -10.65 -19.01
C SER A 164 -0.45 -9.30 -19.61
N LYS A 165 -1.31 -9.30 -20.63
CA LYS A 165 -1.78 -8.05 -21.27
C LYS A 165 -2.57 -7.19 -20.31
N MET A 166 -3.46 -7.80 -19.53
CA MET A 166 -4.28 -7.12 -18.55
C MET A 166 -3.44 -6.52 -17.42
N THR A 167 -2.49 -7.24 -16.84
CA THR A 167 -1.59 -6.74 -15.79
C THR A 167 -0.73 -5.58 -16.28
N ARG A 168 -0.25 -5.66 -17.51
CA ARG A 168 0.51 -4.57 -18.17
C ARG A 168 -0.34 -3.32 -18.36
N ALA A 169 -1.59 -3.47 -18.76
CA ALA A 169 -2.52 -2.36 -18.93
C ALA A 169 -2.80 -1.67 -17.58
N VAL A 170 -3.06 -2.43 -16.51
CA VAL A 170 -3.22 -1.92 -15.14
C VAL A 170 -1.98 -1.13 -14.70
N ARG A 171 -0.80 -1.71 -14.85
CA ARG A 171 0.47 -1.05 -14.50
C ARG A 171 0.67 0.25 -15.27
N THR A 172 0.35 0.24 -16.58
CA THR A 172 0.48 1.43 -17.41
C THR A 172 -0.47 2.53 -16.96
N LEU A 173 -1.72 2.17 -16.60
CA LEU A 173 -2.69 3.12 -16.10
C LEU A 173 -2.25 3.72 -14.75
N LEU A 174 -1.83 2.90 -13.80
CA LEU A 174 -1.32 3.37 -12.51
C LEU A 174 -0.08 4.28 -12.69
N GLY A 175 0.82 3.91 -13.60
CA GLY A 175 2.01 4.72 -13.92
C GLY A 175 1.67 6.11 -14.49
N ARG A 176 0.57 6.26 -15.22
CA ARG A 176 0.08 7.58 -15.70
C ARG A 176 -0.34 8.50 -14.53
N HIS A 177 -0.69 7.92 -13.40
CA HIS A 177 -1.03 8.62 -12.16
C HIS A 177 0.14 8.71 -11.16
N GLY A 178 1.37 8.43 -11.60
CA GLY A 178 2.59 8.61 -10.81
C GLY A 178 3.07 7.38 -10.04
N ALA A 179 2.36 6.26 -10.11
CA ALA A 179 2.79 5.04 -9.44
C ALA A 179 4.06 4.44 -10.08
N ASP A 180 5.01 4.02 -9.24
CA ASP A 180 6.23 3.32 -9.68
C ASP A 180 6.36 1.98 -8.96
N LEU A 181 5.86 0.94 -9.60
CA LEU A 181 5.90 -0.44 -9.11
C LEU A 181 7.29 -1.11 -9.20
N ARG A 182 8.32 -0.39 -9.64
CA ARG A 182 9.71 -0.88 -9.67
C ARG A 182 10.56 -0.33 -8.55
N TRP A 183 10.17 0.83 -8.00
CA TRP A 183 10.89 1.56 -6.99
C TRP A 183 11.13 0.74 -5.71
N SER A 184 10.17 -0.10 -5.32
CA SER A 184 10.17 -0.86 -4.06
C SER A 184 11.39 -1.79 -3.91
N ARG A 185 12.04 -2.16 -5.01
CA ARG A 185 13.32 -2.89 -4.99
C ARG A 185 14.44 -2.11 -4.30
N SER A 186 14.33 -0.78 -4.24
CA SER A 186 15.31 0.09 -3.61
C SER A 186 15.14 0.18 -2.08
N LEU A 187 14.02 -0.27 -1.51
CA LEU A 187 13.67 -0.13 -0.09
C LEU A 187 14.77 -0.58 0.88
N PRO A 188 15.41 -1.78 0.72
CA PRO A 188 16.46 -2.18 1.64
C PRO A 188 17.65 -1.22 1.65
N GLY A 189 18.09 -0.79 0.46
CA GLY A 189 19.18 0.19 0.33
C GLY A 189 18.76 1.58 0.82
N LEU A 190 17.50 1.96 0.65
CA LEU A 190 16.96 3.23 1.13
C LEU A 190 16.95 3.27 2.67
N ALA A 191 16.58 2.18 3.34
CA ALA A 191 16.65 2.07 4.80
C ALA A 191 18.06 2.32 5.31
N LEU A 192 19.05 1.65 4.73
CA LEU A 192 20.46 1.82 5.11
C LEU A 192 20.97 3.25 4.85
N ARG A 193 20.61 3.86 3.70
CA ARG A 193 20.99 5.25 3.39
C ARG A 193 20.39 6.27 4.36
N ASN A 194 19.26 5.94 5.00
CA ASN A 194 18.63 6.77 6.03
C ASN A 194 19.07 6.43 7.45
N GLY A 195 20.16 5.67 7.60
CA GLY A 195 20.78 5.38 8.90
C GLY A 195 20.02 4.35 9.74
N LEU A 196 19.11 3.59 9.14
CA LEU A 196 18.44 2.48 9.82
C LEU A 196 19.33 1.23 9.80
N ALA A 197 19.21 0.39 10.81
CA ALA A 197 19.96 -0.84 11.02
C ALA A 197 19.01 -2.01 11.31
N ASP A 198 19.52 -3.17 11.72
CA ASP A 198 18.76 -4.39 12.04
C ASP A 198 17.74 -4.73 10.96
N LEU A 199 18.14 -4.55 9.70
CA LEU A 199 17.29 -4.68 8.55
C LEU A 199 16.92 -6.13 8.27
N SER A 200 15.63 -6.38 8.10
CA SER A 200 15.10 -7.62 7.54
C SER A 200 14.21 -7.29 6.34
N ALA A 201 14.39 -8.03 5.26
CA ALA A 201 13.55 -7.91 4.07
C ALA A 201 12.96 -9.27 3.72
N SER A 202 11.67 -9.29 3.40
CA SER A 202 10.96 -10.46 2.91
C SER A 202 10.16 -10.10 1.67
N ALA A 203 9.73 -11.11 0.92
CA ALA A 203 8.92 -10.94 -0.26
C ALA A 203 7.78 -11.96 -0.26
N ARG A 204 6.56 -11.47 -0.46
CA ARG A 204 5.38 -12.31 -0.60
C ARG A 204 4.86 -12.25 -2.02
N ILE A 205 4.62 -13.40 -2.59
CA ILE A 205 3.96 -13.53 -3.88
C ILE A 205 2.46 -13.42 -3.68
N MET A 206 1.81 -12.51 -4.41
CA MET A 206 0.35 -12.46 -4.53
C MET A 206 -0.06 -13.28 -5.75
N GLN A 207 -0.70 -14.40 -5.49
CA GLN A 207 -1.19 -15.31 -6.53
C GLN A 207 -2.55 -14.87 -7.05
N CYS A 208 -2.77 -15.08 -8.33
CA CYS A 208 -4.06 -15.01 -9.01
C CYS A 208 -4.43 -16.39 -9.54
N GLY A 209 -5.70 -16.74 -9.42
CA GLY A 209 -6.24 -18.06 -9.71
C GLY A 209 -6.57 -18.84 -8.43
N GLN A 210 -7.40 -19.89 -8.58
CA GLN A 210 -7.81 -20.83 -7.51
C GLN A 210 -8.61 -20.21 -6.36
N GLY A 211 -9.14 -19.00 -6.49
CA GLY A 211 -10.14 -18.42 -5.58
C GLY A 211 -9.63 -17.95 -4.22
N GLY A 212 -8.32 -17.71 -4.05
CA GLY A 212 -7.74 -17.17 -2.82
C GLY A 212 -8.11 -15.71 -2.55
N ALA A 213 -7.65 -15.15 -1.40
CA ALA A 213 -7.91 -13.75 -1.05
C ALA A 213 -7.28 -12.78 -2.06
N GLY A 214 -6.07 -13.08 -2.54
CA GLY A 214 -5.42 -12.32 -3.60
C GLY A 214 -6.21 -12.31 -4.90
N ASP A 215 -6.78 -13.46 -5.27
CA ASP A 215 -7.64 -13.61 -6.45
C ASP A 215 -8.91 -12.75 -6.35
N ARG A 216 -9.59 -12.81 -5.21
CA ARG A 216 -10.78 -11.98 -4.97
C ARG A 216 -10.47 -10.49 -5.00
N HIS A 217 -9.35 -10.07 -4.42
CA HIS A 217 -8.91 -8.68 -4.47
C HIS A 217 -8.59 -8.25 -5.91
N TRP A 218 -7.79 -9.06 -6.63
CA TRP A 218 -7.38 -8.75 -7.99
C TRP A 218 -8.56 -8.66 -8.94
N THR A 219 -9.45 -9.66 -8.92
CA THR A 219 -10.65 -9.68 -9.77
C THR A 219 -11.56 -8.48 -9.48
N PHE A 220 -11.70 -8.09 -8.21
CA PHE A 220 -12.48 -6.91 -7.84
C PHE A 220 -11.84 -5.63 -8.37
N MET A 221 -10.53 -5.45 -8.14
CA MET A 221 -9.78 -4.29 -8.59
C MET A 221 -9.83 -4.12 -10.12
N ILE A 222 -9.62 -5.20 -10.89
CA ILE A 222 -9.62 -5.12 -12.35
C ILE A 222 -11.01 -4.80 -12.90
N ASN A 223 -12.09 -5.27 -12.25
CA ASN A 223 -13.45 -4.90 -12.60
C ASN A 223 -13.72 -3.40 -12.33
N GLN A 224 -13.23 -2.87 -11.22
CA GLN A 224 -13.30 -1.43 -10.91
C GLN A 224 -12.55 -0.59 -11.96
N MET A 225 -11.42 -1.09 -12.47
CA MET A 225 -10.59 -0.42 -13.47
C MET A 225 -11.04 -0.61 -14.93
N ARG A 226 -12.10 -1.40 -15.19
CA ARG A 226 -12.55 -1.73 -16.56
C ARG A 226 -12.76 -0.50 -17.43
N THR A 227 -13.63 0.41 -16.99
CA THR A 227 -13.95 1.63 -17.76
C THR A 227 -12.71 2.50 -17.98
N PRO A 228 -11.92 2.82 -16.96
CA PRO A 228 -10.65 3.53 -17.13
C PRO A 228 -9.68 2.89 -18.12
N LEU A 229 -9.49 1.57 -18.07
CA LEU A 229 -8.57 0.84 -18.96
C LEU A 229 -9.02 0.90 -20.42
N ILE A 230 -10.30 0.71 -20.69
CA ILE A 230 -10.87 0.77 -22.05
C ILE A 230 -10.85 2.20 -22.56
N SER A 231 -11.30 3.17 -21.79
CA SER A 231 -11.32 4.59 -22.19
C SER A 231 -9.91 5.16 -22.45
N ALA A 232 -8.91 4.64 -21.75
CA ALA A 232 -7.51 5.00 -21.96
C ALA A 232 -6.87 4.32 -23.20
N GLY A 233 -7.61 3.44 -23.90
CA GLY A 233 -7.14 2.67 -25.05
C GLY A 233 -6.06 1.63 -24.69
N LEU A 234 -6.00 1.19 -23.43
CA LEU A 234 -5.03 0.22 -22.95
C LEU A 234 -5.49 -1.23 -23.16
N LEU A 235 -6.81 -1.44 -23.18
CA LEU A 235 -7.46 -2.70 -23.54
C LEU A 235 -8.70 -2.43 -24.40
N SER A 236 -8.99 -3.33 -25.34
CA SER A 236 -10.34 -3.40 -25.92
C SER A 236 -11.30 -4.10 -24.97
N GLN A 237 -12.60 -4.06 -25.27
CA GLN A 237 -13.63 -4.80 -24.52
C GLN A 237 -13.36 -6.31 -24.57
N GLU A 238 -12.98 -6.84 -25.72
CA GLU A 238 -12.66 -8.25 -25.95
C GLU A 238 -11.42 -8.67 -25.17
N GLU A 239 -10.38 -7.84 -25.19
CA GLU A 239 -9.12 -8.09 -24.45
C GLU A 239 -9.32 -8.08 -22.95
N TRP A 240 -10.14 -7.15 -22.43
CA TRP A 240 -10.51 -7.13 -21.03
C TRP A 240 -11.27 -8.40 -20.65
N GLN A 241 -12.26 -8.82 -21.49
CA GLN A 241 -13.04 -10.03 -21.25
C GLN A 241 -12.16 -11.28 -21.26
N ALA A 242 -11.28 -11.41 -22.23
CA ALA A 242 -10.33 -12.54 -22.33
C ALA A 242 -9.44 -12.65 -21.08
N GLY A 243 -8.95 -11.50 -20.55
CA GLY A 243 -8.19 -11.47 -19.30
C GLY A 243 -9.01 -11.92 -18.10
N ILE A 244 -10.28 -11.52 -17.99
CA ILE A 244 -11.20 -11.99 -16.93
C ILE A 244 -11.51 -13.48 -17.08
N ASP A 245 -11.72 -13.94 -18.30
CA ASP A 245 -12.04 -15.36 -18.57
C ASP A 245 -10.90 -16.30 -18.18
N SER A 246 -9.65 -15.82 -18.12
CA SER A 246 -8.52 -16.59 -17.60
C SER A 246 -8.77 -17.09 -16.17
N PHE A 247 -9.49 -16.33 -15.33
CA PHE A 247 -9.81 -16.73 -13.96
C PHE A 247 -10.84 -17.86 -13.87
N ASN A 248 -11.54 -18.17 -14.96
CA ASN A 248 -12.50 -19.28 -15.06
C ASN A 248 -11.82 -20.59 -15.47
N ASP A 249 -10.56 -20.55 -15.94
CA ASP A 249 -9.81 -21.76 -16.24
C ASP A 249 -9.33 -22.41 -14.92
N PRO A 250 -9.75 -23.64 -14.61
CA PRO A 250 -9.32 -24.34 -13.41
C PRO A 250 -7.80 -24.63 -13.36
N ALA A 251 -7.10 -24.51 -14.48
CA ALA A 251 -5.64 -24.62 -14.54
C ALA A 251 -4.93 -23.27 -14.42
N PHE A 252 -5.68 -22.15 -14.38
CA PHE A 252 -5.07 -20.84 -14.27
C PHE A 252 -4.50 -20.62 -12.87
N MET A 253 -3.23 -20.28 -12.83
CA MET A 253 -2.54 -19.80 -11.63
C MET A 253 -1.31 -19.01 -12.04
N ASP A 254 -1.25 -17.72 -11.68
CA ASP A 254 -0.13 -16.86 -11.99
C ASP A 254 0.16 -15.90 -10.83
N ILE A 255 1.16 -15.06 -11.00
CA ILE A 255 1.62 -14.08 -10.02
C ILE A 255 1.16 -12.70 -10.46
N SER A 256 0.32 -12.04 -9.66
CA SER A 256 -0.13 -10.67 -9.95
C SER A 256 0.91 -9.62 -9.59
N LEU A 257 1.51 -9.75 -8.42
CA LEU A 257 2.59 -8.91 -7.93
C LEU A 257 3.34 -9.59 -6.78
N VAL A 258 4.47 -9.02 -6.42
CA VAL A 258 5.19 -9.36 -5.19
C VAL A 258 5.11 -8.18 -4.24
N LEU A 259 4.73 -8.41 -3.00
CA LEU A 259 4.84 -7.43 -1.93
C LEU A 259 6.22 -7.58 -1.28
N ILE A 260 7.04 -6.54 -1.33
CA ILE A 260 8.29 -6.48 -0.58
C ILE A 260 7.99 -5.80 0.75
N SER A 261 8.33 -6.49 1.85
CA SER A 261 8.22 -5.98 3.20
C SER A 261 9.62 -5.77 3.77
N VAL A 262 9.91 -4.56 4.20
CA VAL A 262 11.18 -4.19 4.83
C VAL A 262 10.89 -3.65 6.21
N ARG A 263 11.45 -4.27 7.23
CA ARG A 263 11.54 -3.70 8.57
C ARG A 263 12.98 -3.30 8.87
N ALA A 264 13.15 -2.14 9.44
CA ALA A 264 14.46 -1.64 9.81
C ALA A 264 14.36 -0.80 11.08
N ARG A 265 15.41 -0.77 11.88
CA ARG A 265 15.40 -0.16 13.20
C ARG A 265 16.27 1.09 13.23
N ARG A 266 15.78 2.14 13.89
CA ARG A 266 16.66 3.26 14.21
C ARG A 266 17.65 2.84 15.30
N PRO A 267 18.97 3.03 15.13
CA PRO A 267 19.95 2.77 16.18
C PRO A 267 19.64 3.54 17.48
N VAL A 268 20.03 2.97 18.63
CA VAL A 268 19.90 3.59 19.96
C VAL A 268 20.91 4.71 20.14
#